data_4bc99d965fad82b9cac44314db4189f3
#
_entry.id   4bc99d965fad82b9cac44314db4189f3
#
_cell.length_a   1.000
_cell.length_b   1.000
_cell.length_c   1.000
_cell.angle_alpha   90.00
_cell.angle_beta   90.00
_cell.angle_gamma   90.00
#
_symmetry.space_group_name_H-M   'P 1'
#
loop_
_entity.id
_entity.type
_entity.pdbx_description
1 polymer ?
#
loop_
_entity_poly.entity_id
_entity_poly.type
_entity_poly.pdbx_seq_one_letter_code
_entity_poly.pdbx_strand_id
1 'polypeptide(L)'
;MPENPSRADISRRIDKAEKLLQKGKTPDALAEYLQVLKDDPENDNVRQLAADLCLSVNKGALAVQLLGELFDRQVAAADATRASLTYKKLARYTNPSWEQKVRFGQLLERSNKKVAVGTYENALDDLRKQERREETLLVLRRIVSLEPTPANHLRLAELSSELDEHVLAAESFLKLAELAGTAGENAGRYYERAYAENPGDEKVAMAYGKSLLTQGDAGAAIFIFEPMVNAGATSPELRDLYAQALLAAERCVEAEPMVWQMFERNPARIHQVLSLIGKMIDCELDSEAVALARKLEAFQRRRGERRSFIATMQEILATHRPTVEMLEFLAELFNASNREADYAQALLKLFDLYCEKHNYQKAGECLDRAAEVDPYEPGHQKRVEMLRGKIDDQRFRVIAARFSTVKKEEQPAVKAAEPTLGAAALQDLMLQAEILVQYGMRSKAIERIQRIQELFPGEEQRNQDLQRLYISAGIEPARGTVPTGTGSA
;
A
#
# COMPACT_ATOMS: atom_id res chain seq x y z
N MET A 1 5.74 -76.05 -13.47
CA MET A 1 4.98 -74.88 -13.07
C MET A 1 3.57 -75.40 -12.78
N PRO A 2 2.96 -75.11 -11.62
CA PRO A 2 1.56 -75.45 -11.43
C PRO A 2 0.73 -74.64 -12.42
N GLU A 3 -0.12 -75.32 -13.18
CA GLU A 3 -1.08 -74.78 -14.08
C GLU A 3 -1.99 -73.78 -13.29
N ASN A 4 -2.15 -72.56 -13.78
CA ASN A 4 -3.10 -71.58 -13.21
C ASN A 4 -4.50 -72.26 -13.24
N PRO A 5 -5.20 -72.35 -12.10
CA PRO A 5 -6.51 -73.02 -12.09
C PRO A 5 -7.47 -72.27 -12.99
N SER A 6 -8.26 -73.08 -13.75
CA SER A 6 -9.24 -72.53 -14.67
C SER A 6 -10.34 -71.80 -13.89
N ARG A 7 -10.93 -70.75 -14.52
CA ARG A 7 -12.09 -70.05 -13.94
C ARG A 7 -13.23 -70.98 -13.51
N ALA A 8 -13.35 -72.10 -14.19
CA ALA A 8 -14.31 -73.16 -13.86
C ALA A 8 -13.95 -73.91 -12.54
N ASP A 9 -12.65 -74.05 -12.26
CA ASP A 9 -12.21 -74.74 -11.00
C ASP A 9 -12.40 -73.78 -9.81
N ILE A 10 -12.17 -72.51 -9.97
CA ILE A 10 -12.45 -71.45 -8.95
C ILE A 10 -13.95 -71.48 -8.62
N SER A 11 -14.84 -71.44 -9.64
CA SER A 11 -16.29 -71.46 -9.42
C SER A 11 -16.74 -72.75 -8.70
N ARG A 12 -16.22 -73.94 -9.08
CA ARG A 12 -16.53 -75.17 -8.40
C ARG A 12 -16.13 -75.16 -6.93
N ARG A 13 -15.00 -74.55 -6.58
CA ARG A 13 -14.56 -74.41 -5.18
C ARG A 13 -15.47 -73.47 -4.38
N ILE A 14 -15.92 -72.41 -4.99
CA ILE A 14 -16.86 -71.50 -4.35
C ILE A 14 -18.19 -72.20 -4.09
N ASP A 15 -18.76 -72.89 -5.08
CA ASP A 15 -19.98 -73.71 -4.91
C ASP A 15 -19.81 -74.76 -3.83
N LYS A 16 -18.63 -75.41 -3.72
CA LYS A 16 -18.32 -76.38 -2.67
C LYS A 16 -18.31 -75.71 -1.28
N ALA A 17 -17.68 -74.59 -1.15
CA ALA A 17 -17.66 -73.80 0.11
C ALA A 17 -19.07 -73.43 0.53
N GLU A 18 -19.93 -72.93 -0.36
CA GLU A 18 -21.33 -72.58 -0.09
C GLU A 18 -22.14 -73.80 0.38
N LYS A 19 -21.98 -74.96 -0.26
CA LYS A 19 -22.62 -76.23 0.19
C LYS A 19 -22.15 -76.66 1.58
N LEU A 20 -20.89 -76.41 1.92
CA LEU A 20 -20.35 -76.72 3.26
C LEU A 20 -20.96 -75.74 4.30
N LEU A 21 -21.17 -74.46 3.98
CA LEU A 21 -21.84 -73.50 4.84
C LEU A 21 -23.28 -73.90 5.12
N GLN A 22 -24.04 -74.34 4.10
CA GLN A 22 -25.43 -74.82 4.24
C GLN A 22 -25.51 -76.01 5.17
N LYS A 23 -24.42 -76.87 5.25
CA LYS A 23 -24.32 -77.99 6.13
C LYS A 23 -23.76 -77.65 7.52
N GLY A 24 -23.53 -76.41 7.84
CA GLY A 24 -22.96 -75.97 9.11
C GLY A 24 -21.49 -76.21 9.30
N LYS A 25 -20.76 -76.68 8.25
CA LYS A 25 -19.33 -77.01 8.30
C LYS A 25 -18.48 -75.72 7.99
N THR A 26 -18.58 -74.71 8.86
CA THR A 26 -17.93 -73.42 8.71
C THR A 26 -16.40 -73.51 8.58
N PRO A 27 -15.64 -74.33 9.37
CA PRO A 27 -14.19 -74.42 9.21
C PRO A 27 -13.77 -75.00 7.87
N ASP A 28 -14.50 -76.04 7.34
CA ASP A 28 -14.19 -76.61 6.03
C ASP A 28 -14.49 -75.59 4.88
N ALA A 29 -15.59 -74.85 4.97
CA ALA A 29 -15.91 -73.82 4.01
C ALA A 29 -14.86 -72.74 3.99
N LEU A 30 -14.37 -72.30 5.13
CA LEU A 30 -13.28 -71.33 5.23
C LEU A 30 -12.00 -71.85 4.53
N ALA A 31 -11.65 -73.14 4.72
CA ALA A 31 -10.49 -73.72 4.05
C ALA A 31 -10.59 -73.66 2.52
N GLU A 32 -11.77 -73.98 1.97
CA GLU A 32 -12.02 -73.85 0.51
C GLU A 32 -11.92 -72.37 0.03
N TYR A 33 -12.48 -71.42 0.74
CA TYR A 33 -12.36 -70.00 0.38
C TYR A 33 -10.91 -69.50 0.46
N LEU A 34 -10.14 -69.93 1.47
CA LEU A 34 -8.73 -69.57 1.55
C LEU A 34 -7.90 -70.23 0.41
N GLN A 35 -8.31 -71.36 -0.08
CA GLN A 35 -7.68 -71.97 -1.26
C GLN A 35 -8.04 -71.14 -2.53
N VAL A 36 -9.28 -70.74 -2.68
CA VAL A 36 -9.68 -69.85 -3.77
C VAL A 36 -8.85 -68.60 -3.77
N LEU A 37 -8.59 -67.99 -2.61
CA LEU A 37 -7.78 -66.73 -2.52
C LEU A 37 -6.29 -66.95 -2.84
N LYS A 38 -5.78 -68.17 -2.72
CA LYS A 38 -4.42 -68.54 -3.21
C LYS A 38 -4.38 -68.66 -4.73
N ASP A 39 -5.47 -69.15 -5.31
CA ASP A 39 -5.61 -69.40 -6.74
C ASP A 39 -6.04 -68.11 -7.49
N ASP A 40 -6.87 -67.24 -6.85
CA ASP A 40 -7.34 -65.92 -7.33
C ASP A 40 -7.24 -64.90 -6.21
N PRO A 41 -6.07 -64.32 -6.02
CA PRO A 41 -5.84 -63.28 -4.99
C PRO A 41 -6.65 -62.01 -5.20
N GLU A 42 -7.25 -61.79 -6.37
CA GLU A 42 -8.01 -60.62 -6.72
C GLU A 42 -9.50 -60.70 -6.41
N ASN A 43 -9.96 -61.83 -5.89
CA ASN A 43 -11.37 -62.07 -5.59
C ASN A 43 -11.84 -61.44 -4.29
N ASP A 44 -12.21 -60.16 -4.36
CA ASP A 44 -12.63 -59.35 -3.20
C ASP A 44 -13.89 -59.89 -2.53
N ASN A 45 -14.82 -60.49 -3.28
CA ASN A 45 -16.03 -61.07 -2.73
C ASN A 45 -15.71 -62.30 -1.83
N VAL A 46 -14.83 -63.18 -2.33
CA VAL A 46 -14.40 -64.35 -1.56
C VAL A 46 -13.56 -63.92 -0.35
N ARG A 47 -12.72 -62.89 -0.50
CA ARG A 47 -11.94 -62.34 0.62
C ARG A 47 -12.85 -61.79 1.73
N GLN A 48 -13.94 -61.11 1.36
CA GLN A 48 -14.92 -60.61 2.35
C GLN A 48 -15.62 -61.77 3.07
N LEU A 49 -16.09 -62.77 2.32
CA LEU A 49 -16.71 -63.96 2.90
C LEU A 49 -15.77 -64.70 3.81
N ALA A 50 -14.54 -64.96 3.39
CA ALA A 50 -13.52 -65.58 4.20
C ALA A 50 -13.23 -64.83 5.50
N ALA A 51 -13.13 -63.51 5.43
CA ALA A 51 -12.96 -62.68 6.63
C ALA A 51 -14.14 -62.79 7.60
N ASP A 52 -15.37 -62.82 7.09
CA ASP A 52 -16.57 -62.98 7.92
C ASP A 52 -16.65 -64.35 8.58
N LEU A 53 -16.25 -65.44 7.87
CA LEU A 53 -16.17 -66.77 8.43
C LEU A 53 -15.06 -66.87 9.47
N CYS A 54 -13.91 -66.23 9.25
CA CYS A 54 -12.83 -66.20 10.24
C CYS A 54 -13.32 -65.63 11.59
N LEU A 55 -14.17 -64.57 11.55
CA LEU A 55 -14.76 -64.02 12.77
C LEU A 55 -15.70 -65.04 13.47
N SER A 56 -16.51 -65.78 12.72
CA SER A 56 -17.43 -66.75 13.28
C SER A 56 -16.71 -67.97 13.87
N VAL A 57 -15.53 -68.37 13.39
CA VAL A 57 -14.71 -69.46 13.88
C VAL A 57 -13.58 -69.06 14.81
N ASN A 58 -13.66 -67.83 15.35
CA ASN A 58 -12.72 -67.31 16.33
C ASN A 58 -11.25 -67.17 15.84
N LYS A 59 -11.06 -67.07 14.52
CA LYS A 59 -9.74 -66.83 13.88
C LYS A 59 -9.53 -65.33 13.65
N GLY A 60 -9.54 -64.49 14.72
CA GLY A 60 -9.50 -63.02 14.65
C GLY A 60 -8.28 -62.45 13.91
N ALA A 61 -7.10 -63.00 14.14
CA ALA A 61 -5.87 -62.53 13.47
C ALA A 61 -5.95 -62.65 11.93
N LEU A 62 -6.46 -63.82 11.44
CA LEU A 62 -6.63 -64.00 9.99
C LEU A 62 -7.75 -63.12 9.42
N ALA A 63 -8.82 -62.89 10.18
CA ALA A 63 -9.87 -61.96 9.78
C ALA A 63 -9.34 -60.53 9.60
N VAL A 64 -8.52 -60.05 10.54
CA VAL A 64 -7.88 -58.72 10.49
C VAL A 64 -6.96 -58.61 9.26
N GLN A 65 -6.18 -59.65 8.97
CA GLN A 65 -5.33 -59.68 7.78
C GLN A 65 -6.16 -59.58 6.50
N LEU A 66 -7.17 -60.43 6.33
CA LEU A 66 -8.04 -60.45 5.13
C LEU A 66 -8.82 -59.14 4.96
N LEU A 67 -9.31 -58.52 6.06
CA LEU A 67 -9.98 -57.23 6.03
C LEU A 67 -9.02 -56.09 5.69
N GLY A 68 -7.78 -56.15 6.18
CA GLY A 68 -6.74 -55.15 5.85
C GLY A 68 -6.39 -55.21 4.36
N GLU A 69 -6.14 -56.42 3.82
CA GLU A 69 -5.87 -56.61 2.38
C GLU A 69 -7.07 -56.13 1.52
N LEU A 70 -8.30 -56.44 1.92
CA LEU A 70 -9.52 -56.05 1.23
C LEU A 70 -9.66 -54.52 1.23
N PHE A 71 -9.40 -53.88 2.38
CA PHE A 71 -9.43 -52.42 2.51
C PHE A 71 -8.41 -51.76 1.57
N ASP A 72 -7.16 -52.21 1.56
CA ASP A 72 -6.10 -51.65 0.72
C ASP A 72 -6.45 -51.73 -0.78
N ARG A 73 -7.06 -52.84 -1.21
CA ARG A 73 -7.53 -53.05 -2.58
C ARG A 73 -8.70 -52.12 -2.94
N GLN A 74 -9.67 -51.97 -2.04
CA GLN A 74 -10.83 -51.06 -2.23
C GLN A 74 -10.38 -49.62 -2.27
N VAL A 75 -9.39 -49.23 -1.47
CA VAL A 75 -8.77 -47.88 -1.55
C VAL A 75 -8.05 -47.67 -2.88
N ALA A 76 -7.28 -48.66 -3.36
CA ALA A 76 -6.61 -48.61 -4.66
C ALA A 76 -7.60 -48.49 -5.82
N ALA A 77 -8.78 -49.13 -5.70
CA ALA A 77 -9.89 -49.04 -6.66
C ALA A 77 -10.71 -47.70 -6.51
N ALA A 78 -10.37 -46.82 -5.57
CA ALA A 78 -11.11 -45.62 -5.22
C ALA A 78 -12.59 -45.83 -4.84
N ASP A 79 -12.95 -47.01 -4.36
CA ASP A 79 -14.30 -47.36 -3.89
C ASP A 79 -14.50 -46.89 -2.44
N ALA A 80 -14.83 -45.61 -2.25
CA ALA A 80 -15.03 -45.02 -0.94
C ALA A 80 -16.11 -45.70 -0.11
N THR A 81 -17.17 -46.20 -0.76
CA THR A 81 -18.32 -46.80 -0.07
C THR A 81 -17.93 -48.14 0.54
N ARG A 82 -17.33 -49.07 -0.24
CA ARG A 82 -16.91 -50.38 0.23
C ARG A 82 -15.74 -50.25 1.22
N ALA A 83 -14.75 -49.42 0.91
CA ALA A 83 -13.63 -49.15 1.81
C ALA A 83 -14.09 -48.64 3.19
N SER A 84 -15.10 -47.73 3.23
CA SER A 84 -15.66 -47.26 4.50
C SER A 84 -16.31 -48.39 5.33
N LEU A 85 -17.02 -49.27 4.69
CA LEU A 85 -17.63 -50.43 5.38
C LEU A 85 -16.58 -51.38 5.91
N THR A 86 -15.59 -51.71 5.07
CA THR A 86 -14.46 -52.61 5.43
C THR A 86 -13.62 -51.99 6.55
N TYR A 87 -13.32 -50.68 6.49
CA TYR A 87 -12.59 -49.99 7.54
C TYR A 87 -13.32 -50.00 8.88
N LYS A 88 -14.62 -49.69 8.89
CA LYS A 88 -15.46 -49.75 10.10
C LYS A 88 -15.49 -51.19 10.70
N LYS A 89 -15.47 -52.20 9.85
CA LYS A 89 -15.44 -53.57 10.27
C LYS A 89 -14.06 -53.93 10.87
N LEU A 90 -12.98 -53.56 10.18
CA LEU A 90 -11.60 -53.73 10.65
C LEU A 90 -11.39 -53.05 12.02
N ALA A 91 -11.83 -51.78 12.16
CA ALA A 91 -11.70 -51.02 13.40
C ALA A 91 -12.42 -51.61 14.63
N ARG A 92 -13.37 -52.54 14.44
CA ARG A 92 -14.02 -53.23 15.56
C ARG A 92 -13.13 -54.34 16.17
N TYR A 93 -12.18 -54.86 15.40
CA TYR A 93 -11.37 -56.00 15.79
C TYR A 93 -9.92 -55.65 16.04
N THR A 94 -9.45 -54.60 15.49
CA THR A 94 -8.11 -54.07 15.70
C THR A 94 -8.07 -52.54 15.54
N ASN A 95 -7.01 -51.92 16.07
CA ASN A 95 -6.74 -50.51 15.71
C ASN A 95 -6.04 -50.50 14.33
N PRO A 96 -6.67 -49.93 13.27
CA PRO A 96 -6.03 -49.83 11.97
C PRO A 96 -4.69 -49.09 12.06
N SER A 97 -3.72 -49.49 11.24
CA SER A 97 -2.43 -48.80 11.23
C SER A 97 -2.55 -47.33 10.81
N TRP A 98 -1.57 -46.51 11.15
CA TRP A 98 -1.59 -45.10 10.74
C TRP A 98 -1.62 -44.97 9.21
N GLU A 99 -0.97 -45.85 8.44
CA GLU A 99 -1.04 -45.88 6.98
C GLU A 99 -2.48 -46.11 6.49
N GLN A 100 -3.17 -47.06 7.08
CA GLN A 100 -4.56 -47.38 6.75
C GLN A 100 -5.48 -46.20 7.09
N LYS A 101 -5.25 -45.53 8.23
CA LYS A 101 -5.98 -44.33 8.61
C LYS A 101 -5.74 -43.19 7.61
N VAL A 102 -4.48 -42.97 7.20
CA VAL A 102 -4.13 -41.92 6.22
C VAL A 102 -4.78 -42.19 4.87
N ARG A 103 -4.67 -43.42 4.34
CA ARG A 103 -5.31 -43.84 3.08
C ARG A 103 -6.83 -43.67 3.12
N PHE A 104 -7.43 -44.04 4.23
CA PHE A 104 -8.87 -43.88 4.42
C PHE A 104 -9.27 -42.40 4.49
N GLY A 105 -8.52 -41.57 5.20
CA GLY A 105 -8.70 -40.13 5.22
C GLY A 105 -8.65 -39.51 3.81
N GLN A 106 -7.63 -39.87 3.01
CA GLN A 106 -7.47 -39.43 1.62
C GLN A 106 -8.68 -39.74 0.75
N LEU A 107 -9.21 -40.97 0.88
CA LEU A 107 -10.39 -41.39 0.13
C LEU A 107 -11.63 -40.55 0.47
N LEU A 108 -11.72 -40.08 1.73
CA LEU A 108 -12.86 -39.32 2.23
C LEU A 108 -12.74 -37.78 2.01
N GLU A 109 -11.57 -37.25 1.66
CA GLU A 109 -11.35 -35.80 1.50
C GLU A 109 -12.40 -35.13 0.62
N ARG A 110 -12.82 -35.77 -0.47
CA ARG A 110 -13.81 -35.22 -1.40
C ARG A 110 -15.25 -35.46 -0.97
N SER A 111 -15.52 -36.52 -0.26
CA SER A 111 -16.88 -36.98 0.10
C SER A 111 -17.31 -36.49 1.48
N ASN A 112 -16.41 -36.51 2.46
CA ASN A 112 -16.72 -36.11 3.84
C ASN A 112 -15.47 -35.59 4.56
N LYS A 113 -15.19 -34.27 4.36
CA LYS A 113 -14.04 -33.58 4.93
C LYS A 113 -13.94 -33.74 6.46
N LYS A 114 -15.04 -33.63 7.18
CA LYS A 114 -15.06 -33.74 8.66
C LYS A 114 -14.59 -35.12 9.13
N VAL A 115 -15.05 -36.18 8.49
CA VAL A 115 -14.62 -37.53 8.83
C VAL A 115 -13.17 -37.78 8.42
N ALA A 116 -12.74 -37.20 7.29
CA ALA A 116 -11.34 -37.26 6.85
C ALA A 116 -10.40 -36.64 7.88
N VAL A 117 -10.71 -35.40 8.34
CA VAL A 117 -9.93 -34.69 9.38
C VAL A 117 -9.90 -35.53 10.68
N GLY A 118 -11.05 -36.05 11.17
CA GLY A 118 -11.07 -36.88 12.36
C GLY A 118 -10.24 -38.18 12.20
N THR A 119 -10.19 -38.74 11.00
CA THR A 119 -9.36 -39.93 10.71
C THR A 119 -7.87 -39.56 10.71
N TYR A 120 -7.51 -38.41 10.17
CA TYR A 120 -6.13 -37.90 10.21
C TYR A 120 -5.67 -37.60 11.64
N GLU A 121 -6.53 -36.98 12.49
CA GLU A 121 -6.20 -36.75 13.90
C GLU A 121 -5.91 -38.09 14.63
N ASN A 122 -6.71 -39.14 14.37
CA ASN A 122 -6.43 -40.46 14.91
C ASN A 122 -5.13 -41.10 14.38
N ALA A 123 -4.72 -40.75 13.15
CA ALA A 123 -3.43 -41.16 12.61
C ALA A 123 -2.27 -40.43 13.27
N LEU A 124 -2.44 -39.11 13.54
CA LEU A 124 -1.45 -38.29 14.24
C LEU A 124 -1.14 -38.81 15.64
N ASP A 125 -2.14 -39.34 16.37
CA ASP A 125 -1.93 -39.91 17.70
C ASP A 125 -1.04 -41.14 17.65
N ASP A 126 -1.17 -41.98 16.62
CA ASP A 126 -0.32 -43.16 16.44
C ASP A 126 1.09 -42.78 15.96
N LEU A 127 1.20 -41.83 15.05
CA LEU A 127 2.47 -41.31 14.55
C LEU A 127 3.30 -40.66 15.66
N ARG A 128 2.68 -39.91 16.57
CA ARG A 128 3.34 -39.33 17.75
C ARG A 128 3.90 -40.39 18.68
N LYS A 129 3.13 -41.46 18.94
CA LYS A 129 3.60 -42.59 19.77
C LYS A 129 4.80 -43.33 19.15
N GLN A 130 4.91 -43.30 17.83
CA GLN A 130 5.99 -43.93 17.07
C GLN A 130 7.13 -42.97 16.71
N GLU A 131 7.03 -41.69 17.15
CA GLU A 131 8.01 -40.60 16.89
C GLU A 131 8.28 -40.37 15.39
N ARG A 132 7.27 -40.64 14.54
CA ARG A 132 7.33 -40.49 13.08
C ARG A 132 7.04 -39.04 12.68
N ARG A 133 8.03 -38.17 12.82
CA ARG A 133 7.87 -36.69 12.64
C ARG A 133 7.58 -36.27 11.20
N GLU A 134 8.28 -36.87 10.22
CA GLU A 134 8.10 -36.55 8.80
C GLU A 134 6.69 -36.91 8.32
N GLU A 135 6.20 -38.11 8.69
CA GLU A 135 4.85 -38.52 8.33
C GLU A 135 3.78 -37.69 9.07
N THR A 136 4.07 -37.29 10.30
CA THR A 136 3.22 -36.33 11.05
C THR A 136 3.08 -35.02 10.29
N LEU A 137 4.19 -34.50 9.74
CA LEU A 137 4.19 -33.31 8.92
C LEU A 137 3.29 -33.44 7.68
N LEU A 138 3.42 -34.55 6.96
CA LEU A 138 2.60 -34.83 5.77
C LEU A 138 1.10 -34.88 6.09
N VAL A 139 0.74 -35.48 7.23
CA VAL A 139 -0.65 -35.58 7.68
C VAL A 139 -1.18 -34.21 8.12
N LEU A 140 -0.38 -33.40 8.84
CA LEU A 140 -0.77 -32.05 9.25
C LEU A 140 -0.99 -31.15 8.03
N ARG A 141 -0.17 -31.23 6.99
CA ARG A 141 -0.40 -30.48 5.73
C ARG A 141 -1.76 -30.78 5.13
N ARG A 142 -2.22 -32.05 5.17
CA ARG A 142 -3.55 -32.44 4.70
C ARG A 142 -4.66 -31.89 5.58
N ILE A 143 -4.49 -31.93 6.91
CA ILE A 143 -5.45 -31.37 7.86
C ILE A 143 -5.61 -29.88 7.60
N VAL A 144 -4.51 -29.12 7.48
CA VAL A 144 -4.52 -27.68 7.21
C VAL A 144 -5.20 -27.36 5.88
N SER A 145 -5.00 -28.20 4.84
CA SER A 145 -5.66 -27.99 3.54
C SER A 145 -7.18 -28.20 3.59
N LEU A 146 -7.68 -29.05 4.49
CA LEU A 146 -9.09 -29.33 4.67
C LEU A 146 -9.76 -28.39 5.66
N GLU A 147 -9.04 -28.05 6.72
CA GLU A 147 -9.50 -27.23 7.85
C GLU A 147 -8.40 -26.22 8.27
N PRO A 148 -8.31 -25.06 7.58
CA PRO A 148 -7.27 -24.05 7.81
C PRO A 148 -7.56 -23.21 9.06
N THR A 149 -7.51 -23.85 10.24
CA THR A 149 -7.68 -23.16 11.53
C THR A 149 -6.35 -22.62 12.07
N PRO A 150 -6.35 -21.56 12.91
CA PRO A 150 -5.14 -21.08 13.56
C PRO A 150 -4.38 -22.19 14.33
N ALA A 151 -5.10 -23.06 15.03
CA ALA A 151 -4.50 -24.16 15.77
C ALA A 151 -3.75 -25.15 14.85
N ASN A 152 -4.36 -25.50 13.70
CA ASN A 152 -3.76 -26.43 12.75
C ASN A 152 -2.55 -25.80 12.05
N HIS A 153 -2.62 -24.50 11.67
CA HIS A 153 -1.46 -23.78 11.12
C HIS A 153 -0.32 -23.67 12.14
N LEU A 154 -0.62 -23.44 13.42
CA LEU A 154 0.41 -23.38 14.46
C LEU A 154 1.12 -24.72 14.61
N ARG A 155 0.39 -25.83 14.70
CA ARG A 155 0.97 -27.20 14.77
C ARG A 155 1.85 -27.51 13.56
N LEU A 156 1.40 -27.11 12.37
CA LEU A 156 2.16 -27.29 11.13
C LEU A 156 3.44 -26.46 11.15
N ALA A 157 3.34 -25.16 11.51
CA ALA A 157 4.47 -24.24 11.55
C ALA A 157 5.55 -24.70 12.55
N GLU A 158 5.15 -25.10 13.77
CA GLU A 158 6.08 -25.55 14.80
C GLU A 158 6.80 -26.83 14.39
N LEU A 159 6.09 -27.83 13.88
CA LEU A 159 6.71 -29.07 13.44
C LEU A 159 7.60 -28.87 12.20
N SER A 160 7.20 -27.99 11.28
CA SER A 160 8.01 -27.64 10.11
C SER A 160 9.32 -26.96 10.53
N SER A 161 9.27 -26.04 11.50
CA SER A 161 10.46 -25.40 12.07
C SER A 161 11.39 -26.42 12.75
N GLU A 162 10.84 -27.38 13.51
CA GLU A 162 11.62 -28.45 14.15
C GLU A 162 12.31 -29.42 13.17
N LEU A 163 11.78 -29.52 11.95
CA LEU A 163 12.29 -30.39 10.87
C LEU A 163 13.12 -29.64 9.83
N ASP A 164 13.50 -28.38 10.10
CA ASP A 164 14.24 -27.49 9.20
C ASP A 164 13.54 -27.25 7.83
N GLU A 165 12.22 -27.46 7.79
CA GLU A 165 11.37 -27.17 6.63
C GLU A 165 10.97 -25.67 6.64
N HIS A 166 11.98 -24.80 6.57
CA HIS A 166 11.87 -23.35 6.78
C HIS A 166 10.85 -22.66 5.89
N VAL A 167 10.74 -23.04 4.61
CA VAL A 167 9.77 -22.45 3.68
C VAL A 167 8.33 -22.72 4.13
N LEU A 168 8.05 -23.99 4.50
CA LEU A 168 6.72 -24.40 4.96
C LEU A 168 6.36 -23.77 6.32
N ALA A 169 7.36 -23.67 7.22
CA ALA A 169 7.20 -22.98 8.50
C ALA A 169 6.83 -21.51 8.29
N ALA A 170 7.59 -20.80 7.45
CA ALA A 170 7.33 -19.38 7.13
C ALA A 170 5.94 -19.17 6.53
N GLU A 171 5.54 -19.98 5.54
CA GLU A 171 4.20 -19.90 4.93
C GLU A 171 3.09 -20.13 5.97
N SER A 172 3.27 -21.10 6.86
CA SER A 172 2.30 -21.43 7.91
C SER A 172 2.19 -20.30 8.96
N PHE A 173 3.31 -19.68 9.35
CA PHE A 173 3.32 -18.52 10.24
C PHE A 173 2.71 -17.30 9.57
N LEU A 174 2.92 -17.06 8.27
CA LEU A 174 2.24 -15.99 7.54
C LEU A 174 0.72 -16.16 7.57
N LYS A 175 0.23 -17.38 7.34
CA LYS A 175 -1.20 -17.67 7.42
C LYS A 175 -1.77 -17.47 8.81
N LEU A 176 -1.01 -17.81 9.84
CA LEU A 176 -1.36 -17.51 11.24
C LEU A 176 -1.47 -16.02 11.49
N ALA A 177 -0.52 -15.23 10.98
CA ALA A 177 -0.54 -13.79 11.12
C ALA A 177 -1.74 -13.15 10.42
N GLU A 178 -2.09 -13.61 9.21
CA GLU A 178 -3.28 -13.17 8.48
C GLU A 178 -4.57 -13.48 9.26
N LEU A 179 -4.70 -14.70 9.81
CA LEU A 179 -5.87 -15.12 10.59
C LEU A 179 -5.97 -14.35 11.90
N ALA A 180 -4.87 -14.14 12.62
CA ALA A 180 -4.81 -13.36 13.85
C ALA A 180 -5.19 -11.89 13.59
N GLY A 181 -4.67 -11.30 12.51
CA GLY A 181 -5.02 -9.92 12.11
C GLY A 181 -6.51 -9.74 11.82
N THR A 182 -7.14 -10.71 11.15
CA THR A 182 -8.59 -10.67 10.89
C THR A 182 -9.43 -10.85 12.16
N ALA A 183 -8.90 -11.55 13.16
CA ALA A 183 -9.54 -11.72 14.47
C ALA A 183 -9.31 -10.53 15.44
N GLY A 184 -8.50 -9.54 15.03
CA GLY A 184 -8.14 -8.39 15.89
C GLY A 184 -7.08 -8.73 16.94
N GLU A 185 -6.36 -9.83 16.78
CA GLU A 185 -5.26 -10.24 17.65
C GLU A 185 -3.92 -9.67 17.17
N ASN A 186 -2.91 -9.67 18.06
CA ASN A 186 -1.58 -9.22 17.69
C ASN A 186 -0.89 -10.23 16.76
N ALA A 187 -0.89 -9.92 15.46
CA ALA A 187 -0.27 -10.73 14.41
C ALA A 187 1.27 -10.57 14.34
N GLY A 188 1.83 -9.53 14.96
CA GLY A 188 3.23 -9.14 14.84
C GLY A 188 4.20 -10.27 15.12
N ARG A 189 3.99 -11.02 16.21
CA ARG A 189 4.83 -12.16 16.61
C ARG A 189 4.90 -13.29 15.57
N TYR A 190 3.83 -13.48 14.81
CA TYR A 190 3.80 -14.51 13.78
C TYR A 190 4.51 -14.06 12.51
N TYR A 191 4.42 -12.76 12.15
CA TYR A 191 5.23 -12.18 11.08
C TYR A 191 6.72 -12.24 11.40
N GLU A 192 7.11 -11.92 12.64
CA GLU A 192 8.49 -12.04 13.10
C GLU A 192 9.01 -13.48 12.98
N ARG A 193 8.24 -14.47 13.45
CA ARG A 193 8.62 -15.88 13.33
C ARG A 193 8.71 -16.33 11.87
N ALA A 194 7.76 -15.90 11.01
CA ALA A 194 7.82 -16.20 9.59
C ALA A 194 9.11 -15.66 8.94
N TYR A 195 9.50 -14.42 9.30
CA TYR A 195 10.73 -13.83 8.79
C TYR A 195 11.98 -14.52 9.33
N ALA A 196 11.98 -14.93 10.60
CA ALA A 196 13.10 -15.70 11.17
C ALA A 196 13.33 -17.02 10.46
N GLU A 197 12.26 -17.70 10.02
CA GLU A 197 12.36 -18.96 9.27
C GLU A 197 12.85 -18.73 7.83
N ASN A 198 12.38 -17.70 7.13
CA ASN A 198 12.77 -17.47 5.74
C ASN A 198 12.96 -15.99 5.44
N PRO A 199 14.09 -15.38 5.88
CA PRO A 199 14.37 -13.96 5.68
C PRO A 199 14.63 -13.58 4.21
N GLY A 200 14.91 -14.56 3.34
CA GLY A 200 15.13 -14.34 1.91
C GLY A 200 13.86 -14.27 1.07
N ASP A 201 12.70 -14.59 1.63
CA ASP A 201 11.43 -14.52 0.90
C ASP A 201 10.85 -13.11 0.92
N GLU A 202 10.72 -12.53 -0.28
CA GLU A 202 10.20 -11.18 -0.46
C GLU A 202 8.79 -11.00 0.11
N LYS A 203 7.92 -12.00 -0.02
CA LYS A 203 6.55 -11.94 0.50
C LYS A 203 6.54 -11.88 2.02
N VAL A 204 7.39 -12.70 2.65
CA VAL A 204 7.54 -12.73 4.10
C VAL A 204 8.08 -11.40 4.61
N ALA A 205 9.14 -10.88 3.97
CA ALA A 205 9.73 -9.59 4.31
C ALA A 205 8.73 -8.43 4.14
N MET A 206 7.97 -8.40 3.03
CA MET A 206 6.94 -7.39 2.82
C MET A 206 5.83 -7.44 3.87
N ALA A 207 5.37 -8.64 4.23
CA ALA A 207 4.32 -8.79 5.22
C ALA A 207 4.78 -8.33 6.61
N TYR A 208 5.98 -8.73 7.02
CA TYR A 208 6.56 -8.33 8.31
C TYR A 208 6.87 -6.84 8.34
N GLY A 209 7.56 -6.30 7.33
CA GLY A 209 7.88 -4.88 7.27
C GLY A 209 6.64 -3.98 7.22
N LYS A 210 5.58 -4.41 6.50
CA LYS A 210 4.28 -3.71 6.54
C LYS A 210 3.64 -3.72 7.94
N SER A 211 3.74 -4.84 8.65
CA SER A 211 3.28 -4.92 10.05
C SER A 211 4.04 -3.95 10.94
N LEU A 212 5.37 -3.87 10.79
CA LEU A 212 6.22 -2.93 11.54
C LEU A 212 5.85 -1.47 11.24
N LEU A 213 5.63 -1.14 9.96
CA LEU A 213 5.18 0.21 9.58
C LEU A 213 3.82 0.58 10.21
N THR A 214 2.88 -0.37 10.29
CA THR A 214 1.59 -0.11 10.95
C THR A 214 1.72 0.06 12.47
N GLN A 215 2.77 -0.51 13.08
CA GLN A 215 3.11 -0.34 14.49
C GLN A 215 3.92 0.94 14.76
N GLY A 216 4.35 1.66 13.71
CA GLY A 216 5.16 2.86 13.80
C GLY A 216 6.67 2.60 13.91
N ASP A 217 7.12 1.35 13.81
CA ASP A 217 8.55 0.99 13.83
C ASP A 217 9.14 1.01 12.41
N ALA A 218 9.34 2.21 11.91
CA ALA A 218 9.93 2.43 10.59
C ALA A 218 11.40 1.99 10.53
N GLY A 219 12.15 2.10 11.64
CA GLY A 219 13.54 1.69 11.70
C GLY A 219 13.72 0.19 11.51
N ALA A 220 12.92 -0.62 12.19
CA ALA A 220 12.92 -2.06 12.02
C ALA A 220 12.47 -2.45 10.58
N ALA A 221 11.47 -1.76 10.03
CA ALA A 221 11.02 -2.03 8.65
C ALA A 221 12.14 -1.76 7.62
N ILE A 222 12.92 -0.70 7.79
CA ILE A 222 14.09 -0.40 6.95
C ILE A 222 15.10 -1.55 7.02
N PHE A 223 15.43 -2.02 8.22
CA PHE A 223 16.36 -3.12 8.41
C PHE A 223 15.93 -4.41 7.68
N ILE A 224 14.63 -4.67 7.61
CA ILE A 224 14.06 -5.81 6.88
C ILE A 224 14.18 -5.65 5.36
N PHE A 225 13.90 -4.43 4.83
CA PHE A 225 13.83 -4.20 3.38
C PHE A 225 15.18 -3.92 2.74
N GLU A 226 16.11 -3.25 3.45
CA GLU A 226 17.37 -2.78 2.90
C GLU A 226 18.23 -3.88 2.25
N PRO A 227 18.43 -5.08 2.86
CA PRO A 227 19.21 -6.14 2.24
C PRO A 227 18.64 -6.62 0.91
N MET A 228 17.31 -6.67 0.80
CA MET A 228 16.63 -7.12 -0.42
C MET A 228 16.73 -6.10 -1.53
N VAL A 229 16.55 -4.82 -1.20
CA VAL A 229 16.66 -3.72 -2.16
C VAL A 229 18.09 -3.63 -2.69
N ASN A 230 19.09 -3.80 -1.85
CA ASN A 230 20.51 -3.78 -2.22
C ASN A 230 20.89 -4.99 -3.09
N ALA A 231 20.23 -6.13 -2.95
CA ALA A 231 20.41 -7.29 -3.82
C ALA A 231 19.89 -7.08 -5.27
N GLY A 232 19.11 -6.03 -5.52
CA GLY A 232 18.79 -5.51 -6.87
C GLY A 232 17.60 -6.14 -7.58
N ALA A 233 17.12 -7.31 -7.18
CA ALA A 233 16.01 -8.03 -7.83
C ALA A 233 14.73 -7.95 -6.98
N THR A 234 14.18 -6.74 -6.80
CA THR A 234 13.00 -6.53 -5.96
C THR A 234 11.78 -6.08 -6.76
N SER A 235 10.59 -6.48 -6.27
CA SER A 235 9.32 -6.02 -6.82
C SER A 235 9.13 -4.50 -6.66
N PRO A 236 8.29 -3.87 -7.48
CA PRO A 236 7.91 -2.48 -7.30
C PRO A 236 7.25 -2.24 -5.93
N GLU A 237 6.48 -3.22 -5.44
CA GLU A 237 5.76 -3.17 -4.17
C GLU A 237 6.71 -3.10 -2.97
N LEU A 238 7.78 -3.88 -2.97
CA LEU A 238 8.79 -3.83 -1.92
C LEU A 238 9.50 -2.47 -1.90
N ARG A 239 9.82 -1.92 -3.08
CA ARG A 239 10.44 -0.58 -3.18
C ARG A 239 9.52 0.51 -2.66
N ASP A 240 8.21 0.42 -2.94
CA ASP A 240 7.19 1.33 -2.40
C ASP A 240 7.17 1.27 -0.87
N LEU A 241 7.19 0.08 -0.28
CA LEU A 241 7.20 -0.11 1.17
C LEU A 241 8.51 0.40 1.79
N TYR A 242 9.64 0.16 1.15
CA TYR A 242 10.93 0.66 1.63
C TYR A 242 11.00 2.19 1.57
N ALA A 243 10.52 2.81 0.49
CA ALA A 243 10.42 4.26 0.40
C ALA A 243 9.49 4.84 1.50
N GLN A 244 8.36 4.18 1.77
CA GLN A 244 7.47 4.57 2.86
C GLN A 244 8.15 4.45 4.23
N ALA A 245 8.94 3.38 4.45
CA ALA A 245 9.70 3.20 5.68
C ALA A 245 10.75 4.31 5.88
N LEU A 246 11.50 4.64 4.83
CA LEU A 246 12.46 5.74 4.86
C LEU A 246 11.80 7.08 5.16
N LEU A 247 10.64 7.35 4.55
CA LEU A 247 9.86 8.58 4.79
C LEU A 247 9.27 8.64 6.20
N ALA A 248 8.88 7.50 6.76
CA ALA A 248 8.37 7.43 8.13
C ALA A 248 9.50 7.58 9.17
N ALA A 249 10.71 7.18 8.82
CA ALA A 249 11.92 7.36 9.63
C ALA A 249 12.62 8.72 9.39
N GLU A 250 12.02 9.62 8.63
CA GLU A 250 12.56 10.95 8.27
C GLU A 250 13.89 10.90 7.48
N ARG A 251 14.24 9.74 6.90
CA ARG A 251 15.42 9.56 6.03
C ARG A 251 15.12 9.99 4.60
N CYS A 252 14.67 11.24 4.43
CA CYS A 252 14.15 11.79 3.17
C CYS A 252 15.19 11.77 2.03
N VAL A 253 16.46 12.05 2.33
CA VAL A 253 17.55 12.06 1.34
C VAL A 253 17.75 10.67 0.72
N GLU A 254 17.66 9.63 1.52
CA GLU A 254 17.80 8.25 1.05
C GLU A 254 16.56 7.74 0.31
N ALA A 255 15.39 8.30 0.63
CA ALA A 255 14.15 7.99 -0.09
C ALA A 255 14.10 8.61 -1.50
N GLU A 256 14.78 9.76 -1.73
CA GLU A 256 14.70 10.52 -2.99
C GLU A 256 14.98 9.68 -4.24
N PRO A 257 16.09 8.94 -4.35
CA PRO A 257 16.41 8.18 -5.57
C PRO A 257 15.34 7.16 -5.93
N MET A 258 14.73 6.54 -4.92
CA MET A 258 13.66 5.54 -5.13
C MET A 258 12.36 6.18 -5.55
N VAL A 259 11.91 7.20 -4.82
CA VAL A 259 10.69 7.94 -5.13
C VAL A 259 10.79 8.55 -6.52
N TRP A 260 11.97 9.09 -6.88
CA TRP A 260 12.22 9.63 -8.20
C TRP A 260 12.17 8.56 -9.29
N GLN A 261 12.80 7.41 -9.11
CA GLN A 261 12.78 6.31 -10.08
C GLN A 261 11.35 5.77 -10.29
N MET A 262 10.56 5.70 -9.22
CA MET A 262 9.16 5.27 -9.32
C MET A 262 8.32 6.29 -10.09
N PHE A 263 8.54 7.58 -9.87
CA PHE A 263 7.91 8.68 -10.60
C PHE A 263 8.30 8.67 -12.09
N GLU A 264 9.57 8.51 -12.44
CA GLU A 264 10.02 8.43 -13.84
C GLU A 264 9.35 7.29 -14.61
N ARG A 265 9.16 6.13 -13.96
CA ARG A 265 8.45 4.99 -14.55
C ARG A 265 6.94 5.23 -14.67
N ASN A 266 6.35 5.92 -13.72
CA ASN A 266 4.92 6.24 -13.69
C ASN A 266 4.70 7.69 -13.23
N PRO A 267 4.60 8.65 -14.16
CA PRO A 267 4.39 10.07 -13.84
C PRO A 267 3.09 10.38 -13.07
N ALA A 268 2.10 9.47 -13.05
CA ALA A 268 0.92 9.64 -12.21
C ALA A 268 1.24 9.64 -10.70
N ARG A 269 2.42 9.16 -10.30
CA ARG A 269 2.90 9.16 -8.92
C ARG A 269 3.54 10.46 -8.46
N ILE A 270 3.30 11.57 -9.18
CA ILE A 270 3.82 12.90 -8.83
C ILE A 270 3.55 13.28 -7.38
N HIS A 271 2.41 12.88 -6.82
CA HIS A 271 2.05 13.15 -5.43
C HIS A 271 3.07 12.62 -4.41
N GLN A 272 3.78 11.53 -4.73
CA GLN A 272 4.83 10.98 -3.85
C GLN A 272 6.07 11.88 -3.82
N VAL A 273 6.46 12.44 -4.98
CA VAL A 273 7.56 13.41 -5.06
C VAL A 273 7.21 14.70 -4.32
N LEU A 274 5.98 15.17 -4.47
CA LEU A 274 5.49 16.37 -3.79
C LEU A 274 5.43 16.17 -2.26
N SER A 275 4.95 15.01 -1.81
CA SER A 275 4.96 14.63 -0.39
C SER A 275 6.39 14.55 0.16
N LEU A 276 7.35 14.06 -0.63
CA LEU A 276 8.75 14.02 -0.25
C LEU A 276 9.32 15.44 -0.10
N ILE A 277 9.04 16.36 -1.05
CA ILE A 277 9.44 17.76 -0.95
C ILE A 277 8.89 18.40 0.34
N GLY A 278 7.60 18.20 0.64
CA GLY A 278 6.98 18.69 1.87
C GLY A 278 7.67 18.16 3.13
N LYS A 279 7.93 16.86 3.18
CA LYS A 279 8.66 16.24 4.32
C LYS A 279 10.09 16.74 4.45
N MET A 280 10.81 16.96 3.33
CA MET A 280 12.15 17.56 3.36
C MET A 280 12.12 18.97 4.00
N ILE A 281 11.10 19.77 3.69
CA ILE A 281 10.90 21.09 4.30
C ILE A 281 10.65 20.95 5.81
N ASP A 282 9.81 20.01 6.22
CA ASP A 282 9.49 19.76 7.64
C ASP A 282 10.72 19.27 8.43
N CYS A 283 11.61 18.50 7.78
CA CYS A 283 12.87 18.02 8.33
C CYS A 283 14.05 19.01 8.22
N GLU A 284 13.80 20.27 7.82
CA GLU A 284 14.83 21.32 7.65
C GLU A 284 15.89 21.02 6.57
N LEU A 285 15.56 20.17 5.59
CA LEU A 285 16.39 19.83 4.44
C LEU A 285 16.02 20.75 3.24
N ASP A 286 16.14 22.06 3.45
CA ASP A 286 15.63 23.07 2.52
C ASP A 286 16.35 23.05 1.17
N SER A 287 17.68 22.85 1.16
CA SER A 287 18.49 22.75 -0.06
C SER A 287 18.15 21.54 -0.91
N GLU A 288 17.94 20.39 -0.27
CA GLU A 288 17.56 19.12 -0.90
C GLU A 288 16.13 19.21 -1.46
N ALA A 289 15.22 19.83 -0.69
CA ALA A 289 13.85 20.08 -1.14
C ALA A 289 13.83 20.94 -2.41
N VAL A 290 14.61 22.00 -2.46
CA VAL A 290 14.75 22.87 -3.65
C VAL A 290 15.40 22.13 -4.81
N ALA A 291 16.43 21.32 -4.56
CA ALA A 291 17.08 20.54 -5.62
C ALA A 291 16.09 19.56 -6.26
N LEU A 292 15.28 18.88 -5.45
CA LEU A 292 14.24 17.97 -5.94
C LEU A 292 13.12 18.74 -6.67
N ALA A 293 12.70 19.90 -6.15
CA ALA A 293 11.71 20.76 -6.81
C ALA A 293 12.19 21.27 -8.17
N ARG A 294 13.46 21.69 -8.30
CA ARG A 294 14.08 22.06 -9.59
C ARG A 294 14.12 20.89 -10.57
N LYS A 295 14.45 19.69 -10.09
CA LYS A 295 14.45 18.45 -10.88
C LYS A 295 13.04 18.13 -11.42
N LEU A 296 12.03 18.28 -10.57
CA LEU A 296 10.62 18.09 -10.92
C LEU A 296 10.14 19.17 -11.90
N GLU A 297 10.49 20.46 -11.69
CA GLU A 297 10.18 21.55 -12.62
C GLU A 297 10.74 21.28 -14.01
N ALA A 298 12.01 20.86 -14.11
CA ALA A 298 12.63 20.54 -15.37
C ALA A 298 11.93 19.40 -16.12
N PHE A 299 11.45 18.38 -15.37
CA PHE A 299 10.67 17.29 -15.93
C PHE A 299 9.30 17.76 -16.44
N GLN A 300 8.56 18.49 -15.63
CA GLN A 300 7.24 19.04 -15.97
C GLN A 300 7.29 20.08 -17.10
N ARG A 301 8.33 20.90 -17.15
CA ARG A 301 8.53 21.87 -18.22
C ARG A 301 8.70 21.19 -19.59
N ARG A 302 9.44 20.07 -19.66
CA ARG A 302 9.59 19.28 -20.90
C ARG A 302 8.26 18.73 -21.39
N ARG A 303 7.30 18.50 -20.49
CA ARG A 303 5.94 18.02 -20.79
C ARG A 303 4.92 19.12 -21.04
N GLY A 304 5.31 20.39 -20.90
CA GLY A 304 4.40 21.52 -21.03
C GLY A 304 3.48 21.74 -19.82
N GLU A 305 3.75 21.09 -18.69
CA GLU A 305 2.91 21.08 -17.48
C GLU A 305 3.37 22.10 -16.41
N ARG A 306 4.16 23.10 -16.80
CA ARG A 306 4.76 24.10 -15.88
C ARG A 306 3.72 24.85 -15.05
N ARG A 307 2.55 25.16 -15.64
CA ARG A 307 1.47 25.87 -14.91
C ARG A 307 0.91 25.06 -13.75
N SER A 308 0.69 23.75 -13.99
CA SER A 308 0.24 22.82 -12.97
C SER A 308 1.28 22.68 -11.85
N PHE A 309 2.56 22.60 -12.21
CA PHE A 309 3.66 22.54 -11.23
C PHE A 309 3.66 23.78 -10.31
N ILE A 310 3.53 24.98 -10.88
CA ILE A 310 3.50 26.22 -10.09
C ILE A 310 2.35 26.20 -9.08
N ALA A 311 1.15 25.82 -9.51
CA ALA A 311 -0.02 25.74 -8.61
C ALA A 311 0.22 24.76 -7.46
N THR A 312 0.77 23.57 -7.76
CA THR A 312 1.06 22.57 -6.73
C THR A 312 2.14 23.02 -5.75
N MET A 313 3.18 23.72 -6.23
CA MET A 313 4.21 24.27 -5.35
C MET A 313 3.67 25.39 -4.44
N GLN A 314 2.70 26.18 -4.90
CA GLN A 314 2.00 27.14 -4.06
C GLN A 314 1.18 26.46 -2.96
N GLU A 315 0.54 25.32 -3.24
CA GLU A 315 -0.17 24.52 -2.23
C GLU A 315 0.79 23.95 -1.17
N ILE A 316 1.96 23.45 -1.57
CA ILE A 316 2.99 22.98 -0.62
C ILE A 316 3.42 24.12 0.31
N LEU A 317 3.68 25.31 -0.22
CA LEU A 317 4.03 26.47 0.62
C LEU A 317 2.90 26.99 1.51
N ALA A 318 1.65 26.68 1.17
CA ALA A 318 0.51 27.01 2.02
C ALA A 318 0.35 26.04 3.20
N THR A 319 0.85 24.81 3.07
CA THR A 319 0.70 23.73 4.04
C THR A 319 1.94 23.49 4.91
N HIS A 320 3.12 23.87 4.42
CA HIS A 320 4.39 23.72 5.12
C HIS A 320 5.00 25.09 5.47
N ARG A 321 6.02 25.09 6.34
CA ARG A 321 6.71 26.31 6.72
C ARG A 321 7.34 27.00 5.50
N PRO A 322 7.25 28.32 5.36
CA PRO A 322 7.96 29.03 4.30
C PRO A 322 9.46 29.04 4.59
N THR A 323 10.27 28.64 3.60
CA THR A 323 11.73 28.68 3.70
C THR A 323 12.31 29.69 2.72
N VAL A 324 13.46 30.27 3.04
CA VAL A 324 14.11 31.25 2.18
C VAL A 324 14.45 30.61 0.83
N GLU A 325 15.05 29.45 0.86
CA GLU A 325 15.54 28.73 -0.31
C GLU A 325 14.39 28.36 -1.27
N MET A 326 13.26 27.91 -0.73
CA MET A 326 12.09 27.56 -1.53
C MET A 326 11.40 28.80 -2.10
N LEU A 327 11.31 29.89 -1.32
CA LEU A 327 10.73 31.15 -1.82
C LEU A 327 11.64 31.81 -2.86
N GLU A 328 12.97 31.77 -2.73
CA GLU A 328 13.91 32.21 -3.76
C GLU A 328 13.68 31.45 -5.08
N PHE A 329 13.58 30.11 -5.00
CA PHE A 329 13.28 29.28 -6.17
C PHE A 329 11.94 29.63 -6.82
N LEU A 330 10.89 29.83 -6.02
CA LEU A 330 9.57 30.20 -6.55
C LEU A 330 9.54 31.63 -7.12
N ALA A 331 10.24 32.57 -6.50
CA ALA A 331 10.37 33.91 -7.05
C ALA A 331 11.04 33.90 -8.44
N GLU A 332 12.12 33.11 -8.60
CA GLU A 332 12.74 32.87 -9.92
C GLU A 332 11.74 32.28 -10.92
N LEU A 333 10.95 31.29 -10.48
CA LEU A 333 9.96 30.59 -11.31
C LEU A 333 8.81 31.51 -11.73
N PHE A 334 8.28 32.35 -10.81
CA PHE A 334 7.23 33.32 -11.09
C PHE A 334 7.72 34.38 -12.06
N ASN A 335 8.91 34.92 -11.84
CA ASN A 335 9.51 35.90 -12.74
C ASN A 335 9.70 35.31 -14.15
N ALA A 336 10.27 34.11 -14.27
CA ALA A 336 10.44 33.41 -15.54
C ALA A 336 9.12 32.98 -16.21
N SER A 337 8.00 33.04 -15.50
CA SER A 337 6.66 32.71 -15.99
C SER A 337 5.79 33.96 -16.21
N ASN A 338 6.35 35.17 -16.05
CA ASN A 338 5.65 36.47 -16.13
C ASN A 338 4.44 36.57 -15.20
N ARG A 339 4.51 35.97 -13.99
CA ARG A 339 3.49 36.08 -12.95
C ARG A 339 3.88 37.19 -11.96
N GLU A 340 3.64 38.43 -12.33
CA GLU A 340 4.13 39.58 -11.60
C GLU A 340 3.57 39.71 -10.18
N ALA A 341 2.27 39.45 -10.00
CA ALA A 341 1.63 39.50 -8.67
C ALA A 341 2.22 38.42 -7.70
N ASP A 342 2.36 37.20 -8.15
CA ASP A 342 2.95 36.11 -7.33
C ASP A 342 4.43 36.37 -7.03
N TYR A 343 5.15 36.94 -8.00
CA TYR A 343 6.55 37.31 -7.82
C TYR A 343 6.70 38.41 -6.74
N ALA A 344 5.89 39.48 -6.80
CA ALA A 344 5.89 40.49 -5.78
C ALA A 344 5.56 39.95 -4.39
N GLN A 345 4.54 39.10 -4.28
CA GLN A 345 4.19 38.48 -3.00
C GLN A 345 5.30 37.56 -2.46
N ALA A 346 5.96 36.76 -3.33
CA ALA A 346 7.09 35.93 -2.92
C ALA A 346 8.25 36.78 -2.38
N LEU A 347 8.55 37.92 -3.03
CA LEU A 347 9.57 38.88 -2.58
C LEU A 347 9.23 39.49 -1.23
N LEU A 348 7.96 39.82 -0.98
CA LEU A 348 7.52 40.36 0.31
C LEU A 348 7.62 39.32 1.44
N LYS A 349 7.29 38.07 1.16
CA LYS A 349 7.51 36.98 2.12
C LYS A 349 9.00 36.73 2.39
N LEU A 350 9.85 36.80 1.35
CA LEU A 350 11.32 36.77 1.50
C LEU A 350 11.83 37.94 2.35
N PHE A 351 11.30 39.14 2.16
CA PHE A 351 11.62 40.29 2.99
C PHE A 351 11.38 39.98 4.47
N ASP A 352 10.20 39.48 4.80
CA ASP A 352 9.80 39.21 6.17
C ASP A 352 10.75 38.13 6.79
N LEU A 353 11.04 37.03 6.06
CA LEU A 353 11.97 35.97 6.53
C LEU A 353 13.43 36.46 6.67
N TYR A 354 13.91 37.31 5.74
CA TYR A 354 15.25 37.89 5.87
C TYR A 354 15.35 38.86 7.04
N CYS A 355 14.28 39.59 7.37
CA CYS A 355 14.23 40.40 8.56
C CYS A 355 14.27 39.57 9.84
N GLU A 356 13.57 38.44 9.88
CA GLU A 356 13.62 37.46 11.00
C GLU A 356 15.04 36.89 11.18
N LYS A 357 15.70 36.57 10.07
CA LYS A 357 17.10 36.08 10.06
C LYS A 357 18.15 37.21 10.22
N HIS A 358 17.72 38.45 10.50
CA HIS A 358 18.58 39.62 10.63
C HIS A 358 19.44 39.98 9.40
N ASN A 359 19.07 39.48 8.21
CA ASN A 359 19.73 39.78 6.94
C ASN A 359 19.06 40.94 6.23
N TYR A 360 19.18 42.14 6.80
CA TYR A 360 18.51 43.32 6.33
C TYR A 360 18.96 43.78 4.93
N GLN A 361 20.18 43.40 4.51
CA GLN A 361 20.66 43.74 3.18
C GLN A 361 19.85 42.98 2.11
N LYS A 362 19.70 41.69 2.24
CA LYS A 362 18.86 40.86 1.33
C LYS A 362 17.38 41.26 1.44
N ALA A 363 16.90 41.57 2.63
CA ALA A 363 15.54 42.12 2.82
C ALA A 363 15.33 43.39 2.00
N GLY A 364 16.28 44.31 2.04
CA GLY A 364 16.22 45.57 1.23
C GLY A 364 16.20 45.29 -0.27
N GLU A 365 16.94 44.30 -0.75
CA GLU A 365 16.93 43.89 -2.16
C GLU A 365 15.57 43.31 -2.59
N CYS A 366 14.96 42.52 -1.73
CA CYS A 366 13.62 41.96 -1.98
C CYS A 366 12.57 43.07 -2.05
N LEU A 367 12.62 44.02 -1.12
CA LEU A 367 11.69 45.15 -1.10
C LEU A 367 11.86 46.07 -2.33
N ASP A 368 13.09 46.32 -2.74
CA ASP A 368 13.40 47.13 -3.91
C ASP A 368 12.81 46.52 -5.19
N ARG A 369 13.03 45.20 -5.38
CA ARG A 369 12.45 44.44 -6.51
C ARG A 369 10.92 44.38 -6.44
N ALA A 370 10.36 44.17 -5.26
CA ALA A 370 8.92 44.14 -5.09
C ALA A 370 8.27 45.51 -5.47
N ALA A 371 8.93 46.59 -5.11
CA ALA A 371 8.50 47.97 -5.47
C ALA A 371 8.61 48.28 -6.97
N GLU A 372 9.54 47.63 -7.68
CA GLU A 372 9.63 47.75 -9.15
C GLU A 372 8.41 47.13 -9.84
N VAL A 373 7.86 46.07 -9.26
CA VAL A 373 6.72 45.32 -9.82
C VAL A 373 5.38 45.94 -9.38
N ASP A 374 5.25 46.24 -8.10
CA ASP A 374 4.04 46.86 -7.53
C ASP A 374 4.41 47.97 -6.53
N PRO A 375 4.58 49.20 -7.00
CA PRO A 375 4.93 50.33 -6.13
C PRO A 375 3.80 50.79 -5.20
N TYR A 376 2.57 50.33 -5.43
CA TYR A 376 1.38 50.80 -4.73
C TYR A 376 0.90 49.88 -3.59
N GLU A 377 1.63 48.82 -3.30
CA GLU A 377 1.30 47.91 -2.18
C GLU A 377 1.32 48.67 -0.84
N PRO A 378 0.20 48.71 -0.08
CA PRO A 378 0.07 49.52 1.14
C PRO A 378 1.09 49.20 2.24
N GLY A 379 1.60 47.95 2.26
CA GLY A 379 2.58 47.47 3.25
C GLY A 379 4.01 48.00 3.06
N HIS A 380 4.36 48.54 1.90
CA HIS A 380 5.74 48.93 1.60
C HIS A 380 6.31 49.99 2.53
N GLN A 381 5.53 51.00 2.89
CA GLN A 381 6.00 52.07 3.79
C GLN A 381 6.40 51.51 5.16
N LYS A 382 5.61 50.61 5.72
CA LYS A 382 5.94 49.95 6.98
C LYS A 382 7.23 49.13 6.87
N ARG A 383 7.42 48.40 5.76
CA ARG A 383 8.63 47.62 5.50
C ARG A 383 9.87 48.48 5.33
N VAL A 384 9.77 49.61 4.66
CA VAL A 384 10.87 50.60 4.58
C VAL A 384 11.29 51.09 5.97
N GLU A 385 10.34 51.43 6.84
CA GLU A 385 10.66 51.84 8.22
C GLU A 385 11.37 50.72 9.02
N MET A 386 11.06 49.45 8.77
CA MET A 386 11.75 48.33 9.40
C MET A 386 13.22 48.23 9.01
N LEU A 387 13.63 48.76 7.86
CA LEU A 387 15.02 48.83 7.39
C LEU A 387 15.82 49.99 7.92
N ARG A 388 15.15 51.02 8.51
CA ARG A 388 15.78 52.24 8.98
C ARG A 388 16.88 51.96 10.02
N GLY A 389 18.08 52.41 9.75
CA GLY A 389 19.26 52.21 10.62
C GLY A 389 19.79 50.77 10.64
N LYS A 390 19.26 49.86 9.81
CA LYS A 390 19.70 48.48 9.71
C LYS A 390 20.42 48.17 8.39
N ILE A 391 20.31 49.06 7.40
CA ILE A 391 21.02 49.02 6.11
C ILE A 391 21.78 50.31 5.92
N ASP A 392 22.67 50.37 4.92
CA ASP A 392 23.41 51.56 4.54
C ASP A 392 22.46 52.72 4.22
N ASP A 393 22.79 53.95 4.71
CA ASP A 393 21.96 55.13 4.56
C ASP A 393 21.74 55.54 3.12
N GLN A 394 22.72 55.35 2.23
CA GLN A 394 22.59 55.65 0.82
C GLN A 394 21.55 54.71 0.19
N ARG A 395 21.62 53.41 0.48
CA ARG A 395 20.70 52.40 -0.03
C ARG A 395 19.29 52.59 0.54
N PHE A 396 19.19 52.93 1.83
CA PHE A 396 17.92 53.29 2.46
C PHE A 396 17.22 54.44 1.72
N ARG A 397 17.98 55.50 1.40
CA ARG A 397 17.43 56.68 0.66
C ARG A 397 16.92 56.27 -0.73
N VAL A 398 17.65 55.43 -1.45
CA VAL A 398 17.24 54.95 -2.77
C VAL A 398 15.92 54.17 -2.69
N ILE A 399 15.80 53.23 -1.76
CA ILE A 399 14.59 52.46 -1.57
C ILE A 399 13.44 53.35 -1.10
N ALA A 400 13.66 54.23 -0.11
CA ALA A 400 12.65 55.17 0.42
C ALA A 400 12.16 56.19 -0.62
N ALA A 401 13.03 56.62 -1.54
CA ALA A 401 12.68 57.55 -2.60
C ALA A 401 11.61 56.99 -3.56
N ARG A 402 11.61 55.69 -3.82
CA ARG A 402 10.61 55.04 -4.68
C ARG A 402 9.19 55.13 -4.09
N PHE A 403 9.07 55.19 -2.78
CA PHE A 403 7.79 55.31 -2.08
C PHE A 403 7.43 56.72 -1.70
N SER A 404 8.35 57.69 -1.85
CA SER A 404 8.11 59.12 -1.51
C SER A 404 7.25 59.82 -2.56
N THR A 405 7.21 59.34 -3.79
CA THR A 405 6.38 59.90 -4.86
C THR A 405 4.87 59.71 -4.62
N VAL A 406 4.49 58.81 -3.71
CA VAL A 406 3.09 58.57 -3.33
C VAL A 406 2.57 59.62 -2.32
N LYS A 407 3.44 60.49 -1.73
CA LYS A 407 3.09 61.42 -0.65
C LYS A 407 2.84 62.85 -1.05
N LYS A 408 2.71 63.22 -2.32
CA LYS A 408 2.53 64.61 -2.73
C LYS A 408 1.10 64.91 -3.22
N GLU A 409 0.13 64.75 -2.32
CA GLU A 409 -1.12 65.51 -2.32
C GLU A 409 -1.68 65.57 -0.89
N GLU A 410 -1.10 66.43 -0.04
CA GLU A 410 -1.79 66.86 1.20
C GLU A 410 -2.90 67.88 0.84
N GLN A 411 -4.13 67.41 0.98
CA GLN A 411 -5.28 68.29 1.22
C GLN A 411 -5.65 68.32 2.71
N PRO A 412 -6.22 69.44 3.22
CA PRO A 412 -6.28 69.67 4.66
C PRO A 412 -7.27 68.78 5.40
N ALA A 413 -6.92 68.52 6.65
CA ALA A 413 -7.55 67.66 7.63
C ALA A 413 -9.10 67.62 7.61
N VAL A 414 -9.65 66.47 7.28
CA VAL A 414 -10.94 65.98 7.77
C VAL A 414 -10.80 64.51 8.13
N LYS A 415 -11.14 64.20 9.37
CA LYS A 415 -11.32 62.95 10.09
C LYS A 415 -10.99 61.61 9.38
N ALA A 416 -10.14 60.83 10.06
CA ALA A 416 -9.91 59.41 10.00
C ALA A 416 -10.77 58.58 9.01
N ALA A 417 -10.21 58.34 7.82
CA ALA A 417 -10.54 57.27 6.93
C ALA A 417 -9.22 56.65 6.44
N GLU A 418 -9.20 55.37 6.21
CA GLU A 418 -8.02 54.63 5.73
C GLU A 418 -7.35 55.32 4.53
N PRO A 419 -6.02 55.22 4.34
CA PRO A 419 -5.30 55.91 3.29
C PRO A 419 -5.75 55.40 1.92
N THR A 420 -6.64 56.16 1.26
CA THR A 420 -6.98 55.97 -0.15
C THR A 420 -5.80 56.40 -1.01
N LEU A 421 -5.29 55.46 -1.81
CA LEU A 421 -4.31 55.77 -2.87
C LEU A 421 -4.86 56.82 -3.81
N GLY A 422 -4.05 57.86 -4.18
CA GLY A 422 -4.51 59.03 -4.91
C GLY A 422 -4.85 58.76 -6.38
N ALA A 423 -5.59 59.70 -7.01
CA ALA A 423 -6.01 59.63 -8.43
C ALA A 423 -4.83 59.45 -9.41
N ALA A 424 -3.64 59.91 -9.06
CA ALA A 424 -2.43 59.75 -9.87
C ALA A 424 -1.98 58.27 -9.97
N ALA A 425 -2.15 57.48 -8.90
CA ALA A 425 -1.82 56.07 -8.91
C ALA A 425 -2.80 55.24 -9.79
N LEU A 426 -4.08 55.62 -9.78
CA LEU A 426 -5.08 55.00 -10.66
C LEU A 426 -4.75 55.29 -12.14
N GLN A 427 -4.41 56.54 -12.49
CA GLN A 427 -4.04 56.91 -13.86
C GLN A 427 -2.80 56.18 -14.35
N ASP A 428 -1.77 56.01 -13.50
CA ASP A 428 -0.55 55.32 -13.84
C ASP A 428 -0.81 53.80 -14.10
N LEU A 429 -1.60 53.14 -13.24
CA LEU A 429 -1.99 51.75 -13.43
C LEU A 429 -2.86 51.57 -14.67
N MET A 430 -3.76 52.51 -14.96
CA MET A 430 -4.56 52.45 -16.18
C MET A 430 -3.69 52.61 -17.43
N LEU A 431 -2.71 53.53 -17.43
CA LEU A 431 -1.77 53.71 -18.53
C LEU A 431 -0.90 52.47 -18.75
N GLN A 432 -0.42 51.86 -17.67
CA GLN A 432 0.34 50.62 -17.76
C GLN A 432 -0.51 49.48 -18.37
N ALA A 433 -1.76 49.33 -17.93
CA ALA A 433 -2.64 48.31 -18.47
C ALA A 433 -2.99 48.58 -19.95
N GLU A 434 -3.19 49.83 -20.34
CA GLU A 434 -3.46 50.23 -21.75
C GLU A 434 -2.26 49.90 -22.66
N ILE A 435 -1.05 50.24 -22.23
CA ILE A 435 0.17 49.88 -22.95
C ILE A 435 0.28 48.36 -23.14
N LEU A 436 0.01 47.57 -22.08
CA LEU A 436 0.06 46.13 -22.16
C LEU A 436 -0.99 45.54 -23.13
N VAL A 437 -2.19 46.13 -23.19
CA VAL A 437 -3.21 45.76 -24.20
C VAL A 437 -2.73 46.03 -25.61
N GLN A 438 -2.15 47.26 -25.84
CA GLN A 438 -1.64 47.70 -27.16
C GLN A 438 -0.53 46.76 -27.69
N TYR A 439 0.35 46.31 -26.77
CA TYR A 439 1.42 45.35 -27.12
C TYR A 439 0.95 43.90 -27.17
N GLY A 440 -0.33 43.59 -27.02
CA GLY A 440 -0.90 42.26 -27.10
C GLY A 440 -0.62 41.36 -25.87
N MET A 441 -0.08 41.93 -24.80
CA MET A 441 0.24 41.19 -23.55
C MET A 441 -0.98 41.11 -22.64
N ARG A 442 -2.05 40.46 -23.13
CA ARG A 442 -3.37 40.41 -22.47
C ARG A 442 -3.32 39.86 -21.04
N SER A 443 -2.54 38.81 -20.77
CA SER A 443 -2.46 38.22 -19.42
C SER A 443 -1.94 39.26 -18.40
N LYS A 444 -0.92 40.02 -18.75
CA LYS A 444 -0.36 41.07 -17.88
C LYS A 444 -1.31 42.27 -17.74
N ALA A 445 -2.01 42.64 -18.80
CA ALA A 445 -3.04 43.67 -18.75
C ALA A 445 -4.17 43.28 -17.78
N ILE A 446 -4.61 42.02 -17.81
CA ILE A 446 -5.63 41.48 -16.89
C ILE A 446 -5.14 41.56 -15.44
N GLU A 447 -3.90 41.18 -15.16
CA GLU A 447 -3.32 41.29 -13.81
C GLU A 447 -3.29 42.74 -13.32
N ARG A 448 -2.93 43.70 -14.18
CA ARG A 448 -2.99 45.14 -13.82
C ARG A 448 -4.40 45.62 -13.56
N ILE A 449 -5.35 45.21 -14.36
CA ILE A 449 -6.77 45.53 -14.17
C ILE A 449 -7.31 44.96 -12.85
N GLN A 450 -6.97 43.72 -12.53
CA GLN A 450 -7.31 43.10 -11.23
C GLN A 450 -6.70 43.90 -10.07
N ARG A 451 -5.45 44.35 -10.24
CA ARG A 451 -4.79 45.17 -9.24
C ARG A 451 -5.49 46.55 -9.05
N ILE A 452 -6.01 47.12 -10.14
CA ILE A 452 -6.85 48.35 -10.05
C ILE A 452 -8.13 48.07 -9.23
N GLN A 453 -8.79 46.90 -9.44
CA GLN A 453 -9.98 46.52 -8.67
C GLN A 453 -9.70 46.41 -7.18
N GLU A 454 -8.57 45.79 -6.83
CA GLU A 454 -8.15 45.59 -5.43
C GLU A 454 -7.85 46.92 -4.74
N LEU A 455 -7.13 47.80 -5.40
CA LEU A 455 -6.68 49.10 -4.84
C LEU A 455 -7.76 50.18 -4.87
N PHE A 456 -8.65 50.13 -5.86
CA PHE A 456 -9.69 51.14 -6.12
C PHE A 456 -11.05 50.48 -6.31
N PRO A 457 -11.61 49.84 -5.30
CA PRO A 457 -12.88 49.13 -5.41
C PRO A 457 -14.03 50.08 -5.77
N GLY A 458 -14.77 49.77 -6.83
CA GLY A 458 -15.89 50.55 -7.31
C GLY A 458 -15.56 51.70 -8.30
N GLU A 459 -14.29 51.96 -8.60
CA GLU A 459 -13.90 52.95 -9.62
C GLU A 459 -14.29 52.53 -11.04
N GLU A 460 -14.41 51.22 -11.31
CA GLU A 460 -14.92 50.67 -12.57
C GLU A 460 -16.33 51.20 -12.94
N GLN A 461 -17.14 51.59 -11.94
CA GLN A 461 -18.49 52.14 -12.16
C GLN A 461 -18.49 53.62 -12.45
N ARG A 462 -17.43 54.33 -12.03
CA ARG A 462 -17.33 55.81 -12.10
C ARG A 462 -16.46 56.29 -13.24
N ASN A 463 -15.47 55.49 -13.66
CA ASN A 463 -14.47 55.86 -14.64
C ASN A 463 -14.73 55.17 -16.00
N GLN A 464 -15.15 55.98 -16.99
CA GLN A 464 -15.47 55.44 -18.34
C GLN A 464 -14.24 54.92 -19.08
N ASP A 465 -13.06 55.49 -18.85
CA ASP A 465 -11.83 55.03 -19.52
C ASP A 465 -11.38 53.69 -18.94
N LEU A 466 -11.59 53.49 -17.65
CA LEU A 466 -11.37 52.21 -17.01
C LEU A 466 -12.32 51.12 -17.57
N GLN A 467 -13.61 51.44 -17.79
CA GLN A 467 -14.56 50.54 -18.43
C GLN A 467 -14.15 50.15 -19.87
N ARG A 468 -13.64 51.10 -20.63
CA ARG A 468 -13.11 50.82 -21.98
C ARG A 468 -11.89 49.91 -21.94
N LEU A 469 -11.04 50.10 -20.96
CA LEU A 469 -9.86 49.30 -20.74
C LEU A 469 -10.22 47.82 -20.41
N TYR A 470 -11.25 47.59 -19.57
CA TYR A 470 -11.78 46.25 -19.30
C TYR A 470 -12.24 45.55 -20.59
N ILE A 471 -13.04 46.25 -21.40
CA ILE A 471 -13.55 45.71 -22.66
C ILE A 471 -12.40 45.41 -23.63
N SER A 472 -11.39 46.29 -23.74
CA SER A 472 -10.23 46.09 -24.61
C SER A 472 -9.35 44.93 -24.17
N ALA A 473 -9.27 44.66 -22.86
CA ALA A 473 -8.57 43.50 -22.28
C ALA A 473 -9.37 42.18 -22.38
N GLY A 474 -10.66 42.23 -22.75
CA GLY A 474 -11.56 41.09 -22.86
C GLY A 474 -12.21 40.67 -21.55
N ILE A 475 -12.35 41.59 -20.60
CA ILE A 475 -13.02 41.38 -19.31
C ILE A 475 -14.37 42.13 -19.33
N GLU A 476 -15.44 41.49 -18.89
CA GLU A 476 -16.72 42.16 -18.67
C GLU A 476 -16.64 42.95 -17.36
N PRO A 477 -16.89 44.32 -17.39
CA PRO A 477 -16.95 45.10 -16.17
C PRO A 477 -18.12 44.64 -15.30
N ALA A 478 -17.93 44.53 -13.97
CA ALA A 478 -18.96 44.11 -13.02
C ALA A 478 -20.17 45.05 -13.12
N ARG A 479 -21.33 44.53 -13.54
CA ARG A 479 -22.60 45.28 -13.58
C ARG A 479 -23.05 45.55 -12.13
N GLY A 480 -23.00 46.81 -11.72
CA GLY A 480 -23.53 47.21 -10.43
C GLY A 480 -24.98 46.80 -10.27
N THR A 481 -25.30 46.11 -9.20
CA THR A 481 -26.67 45.88 -8.77
C THR A 481 -27.29 47.24 -8.44
N VAL A 482 -28.19 47.67 -9.29
CA VAL A 482 -29.07 48.86 -9.01
C VAL A 482 -29.91 48.48 -7.78
N PRO A 483 -29.86 49.26 -6.68
CA PRO A 483 -30.79 49.02 -5.60
C PRO A 483 -32.20 49.41 -6.09
N THR A 484 -33.08 48.46 -6.26
CA THR A 484 -34.51 48.68 -6.48
C THR A 484 -35.08 49.33 -5.23
N GLY A 485 -35.20 50.63 -5.31
CA GLY A 485 -35.92 51.41 -4.32
C GLY A 485 -37.39 50.98 -4.32
N THR A 486 -37.83 50.41 -3.23
CA THR A 486 -39.24 50.23 -2.92
C THR A 486 -39.86 51.62 -2.66
N GLY A 487 -40.53 52.15 -3.66
CA GLY A 487 -41.47 53.26 -3.47
C GLY A 487 -42.80 52.73 -3.00
N SER A 488 -43.17 53.08 -1.79
CA SER A 488 -44.54 52.95 -1.25
C SER A 488 -45.47 53.96 -1.90
N ALA A 489 -46.62 53.50 -2.33
CA ALA A 489 -47.87 54.23 -2.25
C ALA A 489 -48.98 53.19 -2.09
#